data_c75b0201cf6ea063226f00186b2f768a
#
_entry.id   c75b0201cf6ea063226f00186b2f768a
#
_cell.length_a   1.000
_cell.length_b   1.000
_cell.length_c   1.000
_cell.angle_alpha   90.00
_cell.angle_beta   90.00
_cell.angle_gamma   90.00
#
_symmetry.space_group_name_H-M   'P 1'
#
loop_
_entity.id
_entity.type
_entity.pdbx_description
1 polymer ?
#
loop_
_entity_poly.entity_id
_entity_poly.type
_entity_poly.pdbx_seq_one_letter_code
_entity_poly.pdbx_strand_id
1 'polypeptide(L)'
;MTLRKFAFQLACLVQLFAGQAIAQTCELNPELTRVVTRVETGGTLKLDDGSEVVLIGALPPVVIDDASGEAGAWPPAETSRKALEALVSGKAIDLAFSGRRLDRYGRLLAHVFVQHDQERLWVQGHLIEQGFSRAYGLPGNQACIDELLAHERLARTQHLGHWNSGVFQDRDGNGPRELSRFGDTFQTVEGRVARSTKIRGQYVLDFDPDGRSGFSIWLAPTKKGRRNAFQSSDLVGKRVRARGWIEVRRGPRLTLDDSRHIEILDETPEPPDADATQNTNPSPPIPAVAR
;
A
#
# COMPACT_ATOMS: atom_id res chain seq x y z
N MET A 1 66.72 0.28 -34.79
CA MET A 1 66.20 0.02 -33.40
C MET A 1 65.02 0.93 -33.20
N THR A 2 63.80 0.41 -33.40
CA THR A 2 62.56 1.17 -33.42
C THR A 2 61.72 0.71 -32.23
N LEU A 3 61.52 1.60 -31.25
CA LEU A 3 60.66 1.39 -30.07
C LEU A 3 59.19 1.62 -30.48
N ARG A 4 58.36 0.58 -30.45
CA ARG A 4 56.90 0.68 -30.55
C ARG A 4 56.29 1.02 -29.20
N LYS A 5 55.66 2.19 -29.12
CA LYS A 5 54.82 2.63 -27.98
C LYS A 5 53.45 1.95 -28.09
N PHE A 6 53.11 1.06 -27.13
CA PHE A 6 51.75 0.58 -26.93
C PHE A 6 50.96 1.60 -26.10
N ALA A 7 49.97 2.23 -26.72
CA ALA A 7 48.97 2.99 -26.03
C ALA A 7 47.83 2.08 -25.59
N PHE A 8 47.68 1.89 -24.27
CA PHE A 8 46.52 1.22 -23.66
C PHE A 8 45.38 2.22 -23.57
N GLN A 9 44.35 2.07 -24.41
CA GLN A 9 43.09 2.82 -24.26
C GLN A 9 42.19 2.10 -23.22
N LEU A 10 42.06 2.71 -22.07
CA LEU A 10 41.10 2.31 -21.01
C LEU A 10 39.73 2.86 -21.40
N ALA A 11 38.86 2.03 -21.99
CA ALA A 11 37.48 2.36 -22.27
C ALA A 11 36.67 2.26 -20.97
N CYS A 12 36.33 3.41 -20.39
CA CYS A 12 35.44 3.51 -19.23
C CYS A 12 33.99 3.26 -19.71
N LEU A 13 33.46 2.05 -19.48
CA LEU A 13 32.05 1.72 -19.72
C LEU A 13 31.20 2.39 -18.63
N VAL A 14 30.65 3.57 -18.94
CA VAL A 14 29.59 4.18 -18.13
C VAL A 14 28.29 3.41 -18.43
N GLN A 15 27.90 2.49 -17.54
CA GLN A 15 26.58 1.86 -17.59
C GLN A 15 25.55 2.90 -17.13
N LEU A 16 24.86 3.48 -18.09
CA LEU A 16 23.62 4.24 -17.88
C LEU A 16 22.55 3.24 -17.34
N PHE A 17 22.31 3.27 -16.06
CA PHE A 17 21.08 2.71 -15.50
C PHE A 17 19.93 3.59 -16.01
N ALA A 18 19.35 3.22 -17.13
CA ALA A 18 18.07 3.73 -17.56
C ALA A 18 17.05 3.26 -16.52
N GLY A 19 16.66 4.13 -15.59
CA GLY A 19 15.53 3.91 -14.73
C GLY A 19 14.33 3.64 -15.65
N GLN A 20 13.75 2.45 -15.56
CA GLN A 20 12.51 2.14 -16.26
C GLN A 20 11.44 3.04 -15.65
N ALA A 21 11.09 4.12 -16.33
CA ALA A 21 9.87 4.87 -16.04
C ALA A 21 8.72 3.88 -16.20
N ILE A 22 8.05 3.56 -15.10
CA ILE A 22 6.81 2.78 -15.15
C ILE A 22 5.82 3.66 -15.90
N ALA A 23 5.47 3.28 -17.12
CA ALA A 23 4.44 3.95 -17.87
C ALA A 23 3.17 3.99 -17.01
N GLN A 24 2.59 5.17 -16.82
CA GLN A 24 1.32 5.34 -16.13
C GLN A 24 0.25 4.68 -17.00
N THR A 25 -0.17 3.46 -16.63
CA THR A 25 -1.00 2.61 -17.49
C THR A 25 -2.49 2.66 -17.19
N CYS A 26 -2.94 3.56 -16.30
CA CYS A 26 -4.36 3.75 -16.08
C CYS A 26 -5.00 4.46 -17.27
N GLU A 27 -5.43 3.67 -18.26
CA GLU A 27 -6.05 4.15 -19.49
C GLU A 27 -7.56 4.40 -19.30
N LEU A 28 -7.90 5.47 -18.58
CA LEU A 28 -9.27 5.95 -18.47
C LEU A 28 -9.47 7.17 -19.37
N ASN A 29 -10.59 7.16 -20.11
CA ASN A 29 -10.98 8.29 -20.94
C ASN A 29 -11.58 9.40 -20.06
N PRO A 30 -11.13 10.66 -20.19
CA PRO A 30 -11.78 11.79 -19.54
C PRO A 30 -13.20 11.97 -20.03
N GLU A 31 -14.10 12.27 -19.10
CA GLU A 31 -15.49 12.57 -19.42
C GLU A 31 -15.89 13.99 -19.06
N LEU A 32 -15.12 14.66 -18.22
CA LEU A 32 -15.41 15.99 -17.72
C LEU A 32 -14.11 16.75 -17.42
N THR A 33 -14.03 18.02 -17.86
CA THR A 33 -12.95 18.93 -17.50
C THR A 33 -13.50 20.04 -16.61
N ARG A 34 -12.80 20.39 -15.51
CA ARG A 34 -13.14 21.43 -14.54
C ARG A 34 -11.90 22.11 -14.02
N VAL A 35 -12.07 23.31 -13.48
CA VAL A 35 -10.98 24.06 -12.82
C VAL A 35 -11.04 23.82 -11.30
N VAL A 36 -9.88 23.54 -10.72
CA VAL A 36 -9.76 23.39 -9.25
C VAL A 36 -9.71 24.78 -8.60
N THR A 37 -10.68 25.07 -7.76
CA THR A 37 -10.74 26.33 -7.00
C THR A 37 -10.10 26.22 -5.63
N ARG A 38 -10.15 25.04 -5.00
CA ARG A 38 -9.54 24.78 -3.70
C ARG A 38 -9.22 23.29 -3.49
N VAL A 39 -8.16 23.01 -2.73
CA VAL A 39 -7.82 21.67 -2.24
C VAL A 39 -8.24 21.58 -0.77
N GLU A 40 -9.26 20.77 -0.50
CA GLU A 40 -9.83 20.63 0.86
C GLU A 40 -8.98 19.72 1.74
N THR A 41 -8.59 18.57 1.19
CA THR A 41 -7.76 17.56 1.87
C THR A 41 -6.75 16.98 0.88
N GLY A 42 -5.89 16.08 1.32
CA GLY A 42 -4.98 15.33 0.42
C GLY A 42 -5.69 14.41 -0.59
N GLY A 43 -7.00 14.35 -0.59
CA GLY A 43 -7.79 13.52 -1.51
C GLY A 43 -9.13 14.12 -1.94
N THR A 44 -9.40 15.41 -1.67
CA THR A 44 -10.66 16.07 -2.02
C THR A 44 -10.41 17.46 -2.58
N LEU A 45 -11.06 17.75 -3.71
CA LEU A 45 -10.96 19.01 -4.45
C LEU A 45 -12.32 19.70 -4.52
N LYS A 46 -12.32 21.04 -4.53
CA LYS A 46 -13.45 21.92 -4.85
C LYS A 46 -13.26 22.43 -6.27
N LEU A 47 -14.33 22.39 -7.08
CA LEU A 47 -14.32 22.79 -8.48
C LEU A 47 -15.03 24.12 -8.71
N ASP A 48 -14.86 24.67 -9.91
CA ASP A 48 -15.39 25.95 -10.38
C ASP A 48 -16.92 25.99 -10.46
N ASP A 49 -17.57 24.83 -10.67
CA ASP A 49 -19.03 24.68 -10.65
C ASP A 49 -19.62 24.45 -9.23
N GLY A 50 -18.77 24.51 -8.21
CA GLY A 50 -19.16 24.28 -6.82
C GLY A 50 -19.24 22.80 -6.43
N SER A 51 -19.02 21.86 -7.33
CA SER A 51 -18.96 20.43 -6.99
C SER A 51 -17.68 20.07 -6.23
N GLU A 52 -17.68 18.90 -5.61
CA GLU A 52 -16.52 18.33 -4.95
C GLU A 52 -16.12 17.01 -5.64
N VAL A 53 -14.82 16.77 -5.71
CA VAL A 53 -14.25 15.52 -6.22
C VAL A 53 -13.45 14.84 -5.15
N VAL A 54 -13.71 13.55 -4.94
CA VAL A 54 -12.89 12.63 -4.15
C VAL A 54 -12.01 11.83 -5.11
N LEU A 55 -10.72 11.86 -4.88
CA LEU A 55 -9.72 11.11 -5.63
C LEU A 55 -9.85 9.62 -5.28
N ILE A 56 -10.55 8.83 -6.10
CA ILE A 56 -10.68 7.38 -5.88
C ILE A 56 -9.35 6.68 -6.12
N GLY A 57 -9.07 5.67 -5.31
CA GLY A 57 -7.85 4.89 -5.45
C GLY A 57 -6.66 5.40 -4.62
N ALA A 58 -6.67 6.65 -4.19
CA ALA A 58 -5.63 7.24 -3.36
C ALA A 58 -6.18 7.67 -2.00
N LEU A 59 -5.67 7.09 -0.93
CA LEU A 59 -6.05 7.39 0.45
C LEU A 59 -4.91 8.12 1.16
N PRO A 60 -5.03 9.45 1.38
CA PRO A 60 -4.06 10.22 2.16
C PRO A 60 -4.15 9.85 3.65
N PRO A 61 -3.18 10.27 4.48
CA PRO A 61 -3.32 10.24 5.92
C PRO A 61 -4.55 11.04 6.33
N VAL A 62 -5.42 10.45 7.14
CA VAL A 62 -6.65 11.09 7.66
C VAL A 62 -6.40 11.48 9.10
N VAL A 63 -6.83 12.67 9.47
CA VAL A 63 -6.94 13.05 10.88
C VAL A 63 -7.96 12.11 11.50
N ILE A 64 -7.51 11.30 12.45
CA ILE A 64 -8.44 10.60 13.34
C ILE A 64 -8.74 11.63 14.42
N ASP A 65 -10.00 12.05 14.53
CA ASP A 65 -10.42 12.84 15.67
C ASP A 65 -10.00 12.10 16.94
N ASP A 66 -8.96 12.62 17.59
CA ASP A 66 -8.70 12.18 18.94
C ASP A 66 -9.85 12.73 19.83
N ALA A 67 -10.09 12.09 20.94
CA ALA A 67 -11.17 12.45 21.85
C ALA A 67 -11.06 13.90 22.41
N SER A 68 -10.05 14.68 22.01
CA SER A 68 -9.83 16.07 22.39
C SER A 68 -10.63 17.06 21.54
N GLY A 69 -11.17 16.63 20.38
CA GLY A 69 -11.96 17.51 19.51
C GLY A 69 -11.18 18.68 18.90
N GLU A 70 -9.89 18.77 19.16
CA GLU A 70 -9.02 19.72 18.48
C GLU A 70 -8.59 19.11 17.13
N ALA A 71 -9.33 19.48 16.09
CA ALA A 71 -8.91 19.29 14.71
C ALA A 71 -7.67 20.16 14.42
N GLY A 72 -6.58 19.90 15.13
CA GLY A 72 -5.27 20.42 14.80
C GLY A 72 -4.85 19.82 13.49
N ALA A 73 -4.32 20.61 12.57
CA ALA A 73 -3.80 20.13 11.30
C ALA A 73 -2.70 19.09 11.58
N TRP A 74 -3.08 17.82 11.56
CA TRP A 74 -2.10 16.73 11.70
C TRP A 74 -1.08 16.84 10.57
N PRO A 75 0.22 17.08 10.90
CA PRO A 75 1.23 17.43 9.89
C PRO A 75 1.28 16.50 8.66
N PRO A 76 1.13 15.16 8.79
CA PRO A 76 1.09 14.28 7.64
C PRO A 76 -0.08 14.53 6.68
N ALA A 77 -1.27 14.82 7.21
CA ALA A 77 -2.45 15.14 6.38
C ALA A 77 -2.25 16.45 5.63
N GLU A 78 -1.68 17.46 6.30
CA GLU A 78 -1.37 18.74 5.68
C GLU A 78 -0.26 18.63 4.63
N THR A 79 0.75 17.79 4.86
CA THR A 79 1.79 17.50 3.86
C THR A 79 1.18 16.90 2.59
N SER A 80 0.28 15.93 2.72
CA SER A 80 -0.43 15.35 1.57
C SER A 80 -1.34 16.36 0.88
N ARG A 81 -2.02 17.23 1.64
CA ARG A 81 -2.85 18.30 1.07
C ARG A 81 -2.02 19.26 0.23
N LYS A 82 -0.87 19.70 0.74
CA LYS A 82 0.07 20.58 0.02
C LYS A 82 0.65 19.93 -1.22
N ALA A 83 0.98 18.63 -1.17
CA ALA A 83 1.43 17.88 -2.33
C ALA A 83 0.39 17.86 -3.44
N LEU A 84 -0.88 17.59 -3.11
CA LEU A 84 -1.99 17.66 -4.06
C LEU A 84 -2.19 19.10 -4.59
N GLU A 85 -2.15 20.10 -3.70
CA GLU A 85 -2.31 21.51 -4.05
C GLU A 85 -1.27 21.99 -5.06
N ALA A 86 -0.01 21.61 -4.90
CA ALA A 86 1.07 21.93 -5.83
C ALA A 86 0.84 21.36 -7.24
N LEU A 87 0.14 20.24 -7.36
CA LEU A 87 -0.15 19.62 -8.65
C LEU A 87 -1.31 20.28 -9.38
N VAL A 88 -2.40 20.64 -8.67
CA VAL A 88 -3.69 20.92 -9.30
C VAL A 88 -4.27 22.31 -9.01
N SER A 89 -3.75 23.09 -8.07
CA SER A 89 -4.34 24.36 -7.67
C SER A 89 -4.45 25.35 -8.84
N GLY A 90 -5.67 25.87 -9.09
CA GLY A 90 -5.95 26.80 -10.17
C GLY A 90 -5.87 26.22 -11.58
N LYS A 91 -5.62 24.93 -11.72
CA LYS A 91 -5.48 24.26 -13.02
C LYS A 91 -6.79 23.63 -13.48
N ALA A 92 -6.93 23.49 -14.79
CA ALA A 92 -7.92 22.62 -15.40
C ALA A 92 -7.48 21.16 -15.18
N ILE A 93 -8.39 20.33 -14.72
CA ILE A 93 -8.21 18.90 -14.52
C ILE A 93 -9.24 18.11 -15.31
N ASP A 94 -8.84 16.95 -15.78
CA ASP A 94 -9.71 15.98 -16.43
C ASP A 94 -10.15 14.91 -15.44
N LEU A 95 -11.46 14.65 -15.41
CA LEU A 95 -12.09 13.64 -14.56
C LEU A 95 -12.48 12.44 -15.40
N ALA A 96 -12.01 11.26 -14.99
CA ALA A 96 -12.38 9.99 -15.57
C ALA A 96 -13.09 9.13 -14.52
N PHE A 97 -14.21 8.54 -14.93
CA PHE A 97 -15.07 7.77 -14.03
C PHE A 97 -14.96 6.28 -14.33
N SER A 98 -14.95 5.47 -13.26
CA SER A 98 -15.00 4.02 -13.38
C SER A 98 -15.87 3.45 -12.26
N GLY A 99 -17.06 2.98 -12.58
CA GLY A 99 -18.01 2.47 -11.60
C GLY A 99 -18.94 3.53 -11.04
N ARG A 100 -19.10 3.60 -9.72
CA ARG A 100 -20.01 4.55 -9.08
C ARG A 100 -19.47 5.98 -9.20
N ARG A 101 -20.30 6.91 -9.71
CA ARG A 101 -19.90 8.31 -9.98
C ARG A 101 -20.01 9.25 -8.78
N LEU A 102 -20.91 8.95 -7.85
CA LEU A 102 -21.17 9.80 -6.69
C LEU A 102 -21.09 8.99 -5.40
N ASP A 103 -20.60 9.61 -4.35
CA ASP A 103 -20.72 9.06 -3.01
C ASP A 103 -22.08 9.40 -2.38
N ARG A 104 -22.28 9.03 -1.11
CA ARG A 104 -23.51 9.31 -0.36
C ARG A 104 -23.73 10.80 -0.04
N TYR A 105 -22.71 11.61 -0.22
CA TYR A 105 -22.76 13.07 0.04
C TYR A 105 -22.88 13.88 -1.25
N GLY A 106 -23.01 13.21 -2.41
CA GLY A 106 -23.11 13.86 -3.72
C GLY A 106 -21.77 14.30 -4.31
N ARG A 107 -20.64 13.89 -3.73
CA ARG A 107 -19.32 14.21 -4.26
C ARG A 107 -18.96 13.29 -5.42
N LEU A 108 -18.31 13.82 -6.44
CA LEU A 108 -17.83 13.06 -7.60
C LEU A 108 -16.71 12.08 -7.16
N LEU A 109 -16.77 10.86 -7.65
CA LEU A 109 -15.77 9.82 -7.43
C LEU A 109 -14.99 9.60 -8.73
N ALA A 110 -13.81 10.19 -8.86
CA ALA A 110 -13.09 10.20 -10.13
C ALA A 110 -11.59 9.94 -9.99
N HIS A 111 -11.03 9.39 -11.07
CA HIS A 111 -9.59 9.53 -11.34
C HIS A 111 -9.35 10.91 -11.94
N VAL A 112 -8.30 11.57 -11.49
CA VAL A 112 -7.95 12.95 -11.84
C VAL A 112 -6.67 12.96 -12.65
N PHE A 113 -6.69 13.69 -13.76
CA PHE A 113 -5.53 13.93 -14.59
C PHE A 113 -5.33 15.43 -14.76
N VAL A 114 -4.08 15.85 -14.80
CA VAL A 114 -3.70 17.24 -14.98
C VAL A 114 -2.57 17.34 -16.01
N GLN A 115 -2.56 18.43 -16.80
CA GLN A 115 -1.43 18.70 -17.67
C GLN A 115 -0.23 19.18 -16.84
N HIS A 116 0.89 18.47 -16.92
CA HIS A 116 2.14 18.78 -16.23
C HIS A 116 3.31 18.59 -17.21
N ASP A 117 4.11 19.63 -17.41
CA ASP A 117 5.29 19.61 -18.30
C ASP A 117 5.03 18.95 -19.68
N GLN A 118 3.91 19.33 -20.33
CA GLN A 118 3.45 18.81 -21.63
C GLN A 118 2.96 17.36 -21.63
N GLU A 119 2.96 16.68 -20.49
CA GLU A 119 2.43 15.34 -20.32
C GLU A 119 1.15 15.34 -19.49
N ARG A 120 0.31 14.35 -19.73
CA ARG A 120 -0.89 14.10 -18.92
C ARG A 120 -0.51 13.30 -17.69
N LEU A 121 -0.46 13.96 -16.52
CA LEU A 121 -0.12 13.35 -15.25
C LEU A 121 -1.37 12.75 -14.58
N TRP A 122 -1.32 11.47 -14.20
CA TRP A 122 -2.32 10.86 -13.33
C TRP A 122 -2.04 11.20 -11.87
N VAL A 123 -2.90 12.03 -11.28
CA VAL A 123 -2.69 12.63 -9.95
C VAL A 123 -2.60 11.57 -8.85
N GLN A 124 -3.49 10.57 -8.86
CA GLN A 124 -3.49 9.50 -7.85
C GLN A 124 -2.22 8.65 -7.92
N GLY A 125 -1.83 8.23 -9.11
CA GLY A 125 -0.59 7.47 -9.30
C GLY A 125 0.62 8.22 -8.76
N HIS A 126 0.73 9.51 -9.12
CA HIS A 126 1.82 10.35 -8.67
C HIS A 126 1.85 10.54 -7.14
N LEU A 127 0.71 10.84 -6.52
CA LEU A 127 0.64 11.00 -5.05
C LEU A 127 1.02 9.74 -4.29
N ILE A 128 0.66 8.57 -4.82
CA ILE A 128 1.00 7.28 -4.23
C ILE A 128 2.49 6.98 -4.43
N GLU A 129 3.02 7.20 -5.63
CA GLU A 129 4.43 7.00 -5.96
C GLU A 129 5.36 7.86 -5.10
N GLN A 130 4.95 9.12 -4.84
CA GLN A 130 5.68 10.02 -3.95
C GLN A 130 5.43 9.74 -2.45
N GLY A 131 4.63 8.74 -2.10
CA GLY A 131 4.34 8.33 -0.74
C GLY A 131 3.42 9.28 0.04
N PHE A 132 2.65 10.16 -0.62
CA PHE A 132 1.68 11.05 0.03
C PHE A 132 0.30 10.41 0.20
N SER A 133 0.03 9.30 -0.47
CA SER A 133 -1.20 8.52 -0.34
C SER A 133 -0.89 7.02 -0.39
N ARG A 134 -1.82 6.20 0.12
CA ARG A 134 -1.80 4.73 -0.04
C ARG A 134 -2.80 4.29 -1.08
N ALA A 135 -2.52 3.18 -1.75
CA ALA A 135 -3.47 2.57 -2.68
C ALA A 135 -4.68 2.00 -1.92
N TYR A 136 -5.89 2.40 -2.34
CA TYR A 136 -7.15 1.97 -1.76
C TYR A 136 -8.21 1.67 -2.83
N GLY A 137 -8.58 0.42 -2.97
CA GLY A 137 -9.68 0.02 -3.84
C GLY A 137 -11.04 0.29 -3.22
N LEU A 138 -11.68 1.41 -3.58
CA LEU A 138 -13.03 1.70 -3.12
C LEU A 138 -14.01 0.68 -3.72
N PRO A 139 -14.87 0.01 -2.91
CA PRO A 139 -15.86 -0.93 -3.40
C PRO A 139 -16.74 -0.35 -4.53
N GLY A 140 -16.72 -1.01 -5.69
CA GLY A 140 -17.42 -0.54 -6.89
C GLY A 140 -16.65 0.45 -7.78
N ASN A 141 -15.45 0.86 -7.37
CA ASN A 141 -14.54 1.75 -8.11
C ASN A 141 -13.10 1.23 -8.01
N GLN A 142 -12.83 0.08 -8.62
CA GLN A 142 -11.55 -0.62 -8.48
C GLN A 142 -10.75 -0.66 -9.79
N ALA A 143 -11.08 0.18 -10.76
CA ALA A 143 -10.24 0.34 -11.92
C ALA A 143 -8.87 0.87 -11.52
N CYS A 144 -7.84 0.48 -12.26
CA CYS A 144 -6.45 0.90 -12.04
C CYS A 144 -5.88 0.57 -10.65
N ILE A 145 -6.49 -0.34 -9.88
CA ILE A 145 -5.97 -0.66 -8.56
C ILE A 145 -4.62 -1.38 -8.63
N ASP A 146 -4.41 -2.21 -9.64
CA ASP A 146 -3.17 -2.96 -9.80
C ASP A 146 -1.99 -2.02 -10.09
N GLU A 147 -2.22 -0.98 -10.88
CA GLU A 147 -1.26 0.08 -11.18
C GLU A 147 -0.98 0.93 -9.92
N LEU A 148 -2.02 1.31 -9.18
CA LEU A 148 -1.85 2.04 -7.91
C LEU A 148 -1.05 1.22 -6.88
N LEU A 149 -1.27 -0.09 -6.82
CA LEU A 149 -0.49 -0.99 -5.97
C LEU A 149 0.97 -1.08 -6.42
N ALA A 150 1.23 -1.01 -7.74
CA ALA A 150 2.60 -0.96 -8.27
C ALA A 150 3.32 0.33 -7.86
N HIS A 151 2.66 1.50 -7.99
CA HIS A 151 3.19 2.78 -7.50
C HIS A 151 3.47 2.76 -5.99
N GLU A 152 2.56 2.18 -5.21
CA GLU A 152 2.77 2.06 -3.75
C GLU A 152 3.97 1.17 -3.40
N ARG A 153 4.17 0.05 -4.11
CA ARG A 153 5.34 -0.81 -3.88
C ARG A 153 6.64 -0.05 -4.10
N LEU A 154 6.71 0.80 -5.14
CA LEU A 154 7.88 1.65 -5.38
C LEU A 154 8.12 2.62 -4.23
N ALA A 155 7.08 3.39 -3.85
CA ALA A 155 7.17 4.35 -2.75
C ALA A 155 7.65 3.70 -1.44
N ARG A 156 7.13 2.50 -1.14
CA ARG A 156 7.50 1.72 0.04
C ARG A 156 8.96 1.27 -0.02
N THR A 157 9.39 0.66 -1.14
CA THR A 157 10.75 0.17 -1.32
C THR A 157 11.78 1.28 -1.27
N GLN A 158 11.44 2.47 -1.78
CA GLN A 158 12.31 3.64 -1.81
C GLN A 158 12.16 4.53 -0.56
N HIS A 159 11.30 4.15 0.39
CA HIS A 159 11.03 4.91 1.61
C HIS A 159 10.61 6.37 1.32
N LEU A 160 9.74 6.60 0.33
CA LEU A 160 9.31 7.94 -0.05
C LEU A 160 8.19 8.47 0.85
N GLY A 161 8.15 9.79 1.02
CA GLY A 161 7.09 10.50 1.72
C GLY A 161 6.78 9.93 3.10
N HIS A 162 5.54 9.53 3.31
CA HIS A 162 5.07 8.99 4.60
C HIS A 162 5.60 7.58 4.94
N TRP A 163 6.17 6.87 3.98
CA TRP A 163 6.87 5.60 4.23
C TRP A 163 8.21 5.84 4.94
N ASN A 164 8.87 6.98 4.69
CA ASN A 164 10.10 7.35 5.39
C ASN A 164 9.85 7.84 6.83
N SER A 165 8.73 8.52 7.07
CA SER A 165 8.40 9.10 8.37
C SER A 165 7.73 8.12 9.36
N GLY A 166 7.44 6.88 8.92
CA GLY A 166 6.75 5.88 9.72
C GLY A 166 5.24 6.13 9.89
N VAL A 167 4.68 7.14 9.22
CA VAL A 167 3.22 7.36 9.19
C VAL A 167 2.53 6.21 8.44
N PHE A 168 3.10 5.83 7.30
CA PHE A 168 2.74 4.60 6.62
C PHE A 168 3.73 3.51 7.02
N GLN A 169 3.21 2.40 7.51
CA GLN A 169 4.01 1.22 7.84
C GLN A 169 3.14 -0.03 7.78
N ASP A 170 3.77 -1.15 7.51
CA ASP A 170 3.11 -2.44 7.59
C ASP A 170 3.04 -2.88 9.04
N ARG A 171 1.85 -3.32 9.49
CA ARG A 171 1.61 -3.76 10.86
C ARG A 171 1.82 -5.28 10.96
N ASP A 172 2.31 -5.74 12.09
CA ASP A 172 2.48 -7.17 12.34
C ASP A 172 1.12 -7.85 12.65
N GLY A 173 0.72 -8.80 11.82
CA GLY A 173 -0.49 -9.61 12.02
C GLY A 173 -0.43 -10.52 13.24
N ASN A 174 0.78 -10.81 13.78
CA ASN A 174 0.94 -11.61 14.99
C ASN A 174 0.76 -10.80 16.28
N GLY A 175 0.58 -9.47 16.16
CA GLY A 175 0.36 -8.54 17.27
C GLY A 175 -1.11 -8.11 17.44
N PRO A 176 -2.08 -9.00 17.74
CA PRO A 176 -3.51 -8.64 17.71
C PRO A 176 -3.90 -7.55 18.72
N ARG A 177 -3.20 -7.43 19.83
CA ARG A 177 -3.44 -6.37 20.82
C ARG A 177 -3.04 -5.00 20.26
N GLU A 178 -1.91 -4.94 19.58
CA GLU A 178 -1.42 -3.75 18.92
C GLU A 178 -2.36 -3.34 17.77
N LEU A 179 -2.71 -4.30 16.89
CA LEU A 179 -3.64 -4.07 15.79
C LEU A 179 -5.00 -3.55 16.24
N SER A 180 -5.50 -4.00 17.40
CA SER A 180 -6.78 -3.56 17.94
C SER A 180 -6.81 -2.06 18.28
N ARG A 181 -5.66 -1.42 18.50
CA ARG A 181 -5.56 0.03 18.72
C ARG A 181 -5.83 0.84 17.46
N PHE A 182 -5.76 0.20 16.30
CA PHE A 182 -6.02 0.80 15.01
C PHE A 182 -7.45 0.51 14.50
N GLY A 183 -8.38 0.19 15.40
CA GLY A 183 -9.79 0.03 15.06
C GLY A 183 -10.32 1.24 14.29
N ASP A 184 -11.18 0.98 13.29
CA ASP A 184 -11.77 1.98 12.40
C ASP A 184 -10.76 2.80 11.58
N THR A 185 -9.51 2.33 11.46
CA THR A 185 -8.49 2.94 10.60
C THR A 185 -8.08 2.02 9.44
N PHE A 186 -7.64 2.62 8.34
CA PHE A 186 -7.09 1.87 7.21
C PHE A 186 -5.64 1.50 7.49
N GLN A 187 -5.33 0.21 7.48
CA GLN A 187 -3.99 -0.31 7.73
C GLN A 187 -3.54 -1.31 6.67
N THR A 188 -2.24 -1.48 6.57
CA THR A 188 -1.59 -2.57 5.85
C THR A 188 -1.03 -3.51 6.90
N VAL A 189 -1.36 -4.80 6.81
CA VAL A 189 -0.99 -5.82 7.80
C VAL A 189 -0.26 -6.95 7.11
N GLU A 190 0.91 -7.31 7.63
CA GLU A 190 1.71 -8.44 7.18
C GLU A 190 1.70 -9.58 8.18
N GLY A 191 1.84 -10.78 7.67
CA GLY A 191 2.04 -11.97 8.50
C GLY A 191 1.85 -13.26 7.70
N ARG A 192 2.03 -14.38 8.39
CA ARG A 192 1.87 -15.72 7.81
C ARG A 192 0.47 -16.23 8.08
N VAL A 193 -0.22 -16.70 7.04
CA VAL A 193 -1.53 -17.34 7.19
C VAL A 193 -1.35 -18.72 7.82
N ALA A 194 -1.85 -18.89 9.03
CA ALA A 194 -1.78 -20.16 9.76
C ALA A 194 -2.87 -21.13 9.31
N ARG A 195 -4.06 -20.63 9.00
CA ARG A 195 -5.23 -21.46 8.69
C ARG A 195 -6.18 -20.75 7.72
N SER A 196 -6.87 -21.55 6.89
CA SER A 196 -7.99 -21.10 6.07
C SER A 196 -9.24 -21.91 6.43
N THR A 197 -10.34 -21.22 6.74
CA THR A 197 -11.62 -21.83 7.08
C THR A 197 -12.75 -21.20 6.27
N LYS A 198 -13.88 -21.90 6.15
CA LYS A 198 -15.07 -21.36 5.50
C LYS A 198 -16.20 -21.22 6.53
N ILE A 199 -16.61 -19.98 6.79
CA ILE A 199 -17.65 -19.65 7.77
C ILE A 199 -18.80 -18.95 7.04
N ARG A 200 -20.00 -19.52 7.03
CA ARG A 200 -21.21 -18.97 6.41
C ARG A 200 -20.98 -18.51 4.95
N GLY A 201 -20.20 -19.25 4.19
CA GLY A 201 -19.89 -18.95 2.78
C GLY A 201 -18.74 -17.98 2.56
N GLN A 202 -18.19 -17.36 3.59
CA GLN A 202 -17.00 -16.50 3.54
C GLN A 202 -15.76 -17.33 3.87
N TYR A 203 -14.66 -17.01 3.19
CA TYR A 203 -13.35 -17.54 3.58
C TYR A 203 -12.72 -16.66 4.65
N VAL A 204 -12.16 -17.30 5.66
CA VAL A 204 -11.46 -16.65 6.77
C VAL A 204 -10.04 -17.19 6.81
N LEU A 205 -9.08 -16.27 6.70
CA LEU A 205 -7.67 -16.55 6.84
C LEU A 205 -7.25 -16.11 8.24
N ASP A 206 -6.90 -17.05 9.10
CA ASP A 206 -6.45 -16.79 10.47
C ASP A 206 -4.92 -16.76 10.50
N PHE A 207 -4.38 -15.81 11.24
CA PHE A 207 -2.94 -15.69 11.49
C PHE A 207 -2.52 -16.39 12.78
N ASP A 208 -3.48 -16.73 13.62
CA ASP A 208 -3.33 -17.54 14.82
C ASP A 208 -3.76 -18.98 14.51
N PRO A 209 -2.92 -20.01 14.78
CA PRO A 209 -3.30 -21.41 14.58
C PRO A 209 -4.60 -21.82 15.31
N ASP A 210 -4.84 -21.24 16.50
CA ASP A 210 -6.04 -21.51 17.28
C ASP A 210 -7.28 -20.76 16.80
N GLY A 211 -7.11 -19.65 16.03
CA GLY A 211 -8.18 -18.86 15.43
C GLY A 211 -9.14 -18.22 16.42
N ARG A 212 -8.72 -18.02 17.68
CA ARG A 212 -9.62 -17.57 18.76
C ARG A 212 -9.58 -16.06 19.00
N SER A 213 -8.42 -15.44 18.91
CA SER A 213 -8.21 -14.03 19.27
C SER A 213 -7.16 -13.32 18.41
N GLY A 214 -6.60 -14.01 17.44
CA GLY A 214 -5.62 -13.49 16.50
C GLY A 214 -6.23 -12.53 15.47
N PHE A 215 -5.36 -11.99 14.63
CA PHE A 215 -5.78 -11.24 13.45
C PHE A 215 -6.36 -12.21 12.40
N SER A 216 -7.41 -11.75 11.69
CA SER A 216 -8.01 -12.54 10.61
C SER A 216 -8.40 -11.68 9.41
N ILE A 217 -8.37 -12.27 8.21
CA ILE A 217 -8.86 -11.68 6.99
C ILE A 217 -10.13 -12.41 6.56
N TRP A 218 -11.22 -11.67 6.42
CA TRP A 218 -12.51 -12.17 5.97
C TRP A 218 -12.72 -11.79 4.51
N LEU A 219 -12.80 -12.78 3.64
CA LEU A 219 -13.04 -12.59 2.21
C LEU A 219 -14.53 -12.71 1.93
N ALA A 220 -15.12 -11.64 1.44
CA ALA A 220 -16.51 -11.65 1.00
C ALA A 220 -16.73 -12.74 -0.08
N PRO A 221 -17.93 -13.35 -0.14
CA PRO A 221 -18.27 -14.31 -1.19
C PRO A 221 -18.06 -13.66 -2.55
N THR A 222 -17.36 -14.36 -3.43
CA THR A 222 -17.16 -13.86 -4.81
C THR A 222 -18.50 -13.74 -5.52
N LYS A 223 -18.85 -12.56 -5.99
CA LYS A 223 -20.03 -12.36 -6.83
C LYS A 223 -19.85 -13.18 -8.12
N LYS A 224 -20.95 -13.78 -8.64
CA LYS A 224 -20.95 -14.53 -9.91
C LYS A 224 -20.22 -13.71 -10.99
N GLY A 225 -19.19 -14.29 -11.61
CA GLY A 225 -18.41 -13.65 -12.69
C GLY A 225 -17.09 -12.98 -12.24
N ARG A 226 -16.81 -12.82 -10.94
CA ARG A 226 -15.48 -12.42 -10.46
C ARG A 226 -14.70 -13.67 -10.08
N ARG A 227 -13.49 -13.81 -10.63
CA ARG A 227 -12.53 -14.81 -10.17
C ARG A 227 -11.74 -14.19 -9.00
N ASN A 228 -11.63 -14.92 -7.89
CA ASN A 228 -10.57 -14.61 -6.94
C ASN A 228 -9.24 -14.88 -7.62
N ALA A 229 -8.26 -14.03 -7.40
CA ALA A 229 -6.93 -14.18 -7.98
C ALA A 229 -6.24 -15.48 -7.49
N PHE A 230 -6.70 -16.04 -6.37
CA PHE A 230 -6.20 -17.28 -5.76
C PHE A 230 -7.32 -17.99 -4.98
N GLN A 231 -7.14 -19.27 -4.72
CA GLN A 231 -7.97 -19.98 -3.75
C GLN A 231 -7.44 -19.67 -2.34
N SER A 232 -8.32 -19.48 -1.38
CA SER A 232 -7.93 -19.16 0.01
C SER A 232 -7.06 -20.24 0.66
N SER A 233 -7.21 -21.52 0.23
CA SER A 233 -6.36 -22.64 0.66
C SER A 233 -4.91 -22.47 0.26
N ASP A 234 -4.66 -21.82 -0.89
CA ASP A 234 -3.31 -21.66 -1.45
C ASP A 234 -2.47 -20.65 -0.66
N LEU A 235 -3.13 -19.90 0.24
CA LEU A 235 -2.47 -18.90 1.10
C LEU A 235 -2.00 -19.49 2.44
N VAL A 236 -2.45 -20.69 2.82
CA VAL A 236 -2.00 -21.30 4.08
C VAL A 236 -0.48 -21.54 4.02
N GLY A 237 0.22 -21.09 5.05
CA GLY A 237 1.68 -21.12 5.13
C GLY A 237 2.38 -20.01 4.36
N LYS A 238 1.67 -19.20 3.57
CA LYS A 238 2.26 -18.05 2.84
C LYS A 238 2.34 -16.82 3.74
N ARG A 239 3.38 -16.02 3.55
CA ARG A 239 3.45 -14.67 4.08
C ARG A 239 2.67 -13.76 3.13
N VAL A 240 1.75 -12.99 3.68
CA VAL A 240 0.90 -12.10 2.91
C VAL A 240 0.92 -10.69 3.50
N ARG A 241 0.65 -9.70 2.66
CA ARG A 241 0.34 -8.32 3.03
C ARG A 241 -1.09 -8.04 2.63
N ALA A 242 -1.94 -7.71 3.58
CA ALA A 242 -3.33 -7.35 3.34
C ALA A 242 -3.58 -5.89 3.75
N ARG A 243 -4.51 -5.23 3.08
CA ARG A 243 -4.85 -3.84 3.33
C ARG A 243 -6.35 -3.63 3.44
N GLY A 244 -6.76 -2.78 4.37
CA GLY A 244 -8.16 -2.48 4.59
C GLY A 244 -8.40 -1.77 5.91
N TRP A 245 -9.67 -1.58 6.23
CA TRP A 245 -10.11 -1.00 7.49
C TRP A 245 -10.09 -2.08 8.58
N ILE A 246 -9.42 -1.78 9.70
CA ILE A 246 -9.39 -2.69 10.86
C ILE A 246 -10.74 -2.61 11.56
N GLU A 247 -11.43 -3.74 11.62
CA GLU A 247 -12.59 -3.95 12.49
C GLU A 247 -12.16 -4.70 13.75
N VAL A 248 -12.65 -4.29 14.92
CA VAL A 248 -12.39 -5.03 16.17
C VAL A 248 -13.65 -5.74 16.63
N ARG A 249 -13.69 -7.08 16.38
CA ARG A 249 -14.81 -7.96 16.78
C ARG A 249 -14.27 -9.30 17.27
N ARG A 250 -14.11 -9.51 18.56
CA ARG A 250 -13.46 -10.67 19.17
C ARG A 250 -11.97 -10.81 18.81
N GLY A 251 -11.40 -9.79 18.19
CA GLY A 251 -10.05 -9.65 17.65
C GLY A 251 -10.04 -8.71 16.47
N PRO A 252 -8.87 -8.22 16.08
CA PRO A 252 -8.73 -7.35 14.90
C PRO A 252 -8.92 -8.17 13.63
N ARG A 253 -9.60 -7.59 12.65
CA ARG A 253 -9.82 -8.23 11.35
C ARG A 253 -9.90 -7.23 10.21
N LEU A 254 -9.65 -7.70 9.00
CA LEU A 254 -9.98 -7.04 7.76
C LEU A 254 -11.15 -7.76 7.09
N THR A 255 -12.13 -7.02 6.57
CA THR A 255 -13.17 -7.57 5.68
C THR A 255 -12.93 -7.05 4.27
N LEU A 256 -12.58 -7.95 3.34
CA LEU A 256 -12.18 -7.62 1.99
C LEU A 256 -13.19 -8.16 0.97
N ASP A 257 -13.55 -7.33 0.00
CA ASP A 257 -14.44 -7.66 -1.12
C ASP A 257 -13.69 -7.97 -2.42
N ASP A 258 -12.37 -7.76 -2.42
CA ASP A 258 -11.50 -8.02 -3.56
C ASP A 258 -10.16 -8.62 -3.10
N SER A 259 -9.78 -9.71 -3.75
CA SER A 259 -8.54 -10.44 -3.44
C SER A 259 -7.26 -9.66 -3.80
N ARG A 260 -7.35 -8.62 -4.66
CA ARG A 260 -6.21 -7.75 -4.99
C ARG A 260 -5.72 -6.92 -3.80
N HIS A 261 -6.52 -6.83 -2.74
CA HIS A 261 -6.08 -6.24 -1.47
C HIS A 261 -5.19 -7.15 -0.63
N ILE A 262 -4.87 -8.35 -1.14
CA ILE A 262 -3.91 -9.28 -0.54
C ILE A 262 -2.77 -9.50 -1.53
N GLU A 263 -1.57 -9.13 -1.13
CA GLU A 263 -0.32 -9.42 -1.84
C GLU A 263 0.32 -10.66 -1.22
N ILE A 264 0.73 -11.62 -2.04
CA ILE A 264 1.58 -12.72 -1.59
C ILE A 264 3.01 -12.20 -1.64
N LEU A 265 3.68 -12.23 -0.50
CA LEU A 265 5.07 -11.81 -0.41
C LEU A 265 5.95 -12.99 -0.82
N ASP A 266 6.82 -12.79 -1.80
CA ASP A 266 7.81 -13.80 -2.14
C ASP A 266 8.63 -14.10 -0.89
N GLU A 267 8.84 -15.38 -0.61
CA GLU A 267 9.79 -15.79 0.42
C GLU A 267 11.19 -15.41 -0.09
N THR A 268 11.66 -14.21 0.27
CA THR A 268 13.11 -14.03 0.32
C THR A 268 13.59 -15.08 1.32
N PRO A 269 14.49 -16.03 0.95
CA PRO A 269 14.98 -17.00 1.91
C PRO A 269 15.51 -16.21 3.10
N GLU A 270 14.94 -16.45 4.28
CA GLU A 270 15.47 -15.91 5.53
C GLU A 270 16.92 -16.37 5.60
N PRO A 271 17.91 -15.48 5.74
CA PRO A 271 19.28 -15.92 5.87
C PRO A 271 19.32 -16.94 7.01
N PRO A 272 19.98 -18.10 6.83
CA PRO A 272 20.02 -19.12 7.85
C PRO A 272 20.49 -18.45 9.16
N ASP A 273 19.73 -18.70 10.23
CA ASP A 273 19.98 -18.14 11.55
C ASP A 273 21.46 -18.21 11.85
N ALA A 274 22.13 -17.08 11.91
CA ALA A 274 23.55 -16.96 12.22
C ALA A 274 23.88 -17.41 13.66
N ASP A 275 22.85 -17.77 14.43
CA ASP A 275 22.96 -18.14 15.86
C ASP A 275 22.96 -19.66 16.13
N ALA A 276 22.81 -20.51 15.11
CA ALA A 276 22.78 -21.97 15.31
C ALA A 276 24.20 -22.61 15.38
N THR A 277 25.28 -21.86 15.23
CA THR A 277 26.65 -22.40 15.11
C THR A 277 27.59 -22.08 16.28
N GLN A 278 27.11 -21.53 17.39
CA GLN A 278 27.97 -21.25 18.55
C GLN A 278 27.46 -21.88 19.86
N ASN A 279 27.19 -23.17 19.88
CA ASN A 279 27.12 -23.88 21.16
C ASN A 279 27.62 -25.32 21.07
N THR A 280 28.84 -25.50 20.56
CA THR A 280 29.65 -26.70 20.82
C THR A 280 30.78 -26.32 21.75
N ASN A 281 30.44 -26.08 23.02
CA ASN A 281 31.44 -25.98 24.08
C ASN A 281 31.78 -27.42 24.51
N PRO A 282 33.00 -27.93 24.27
CA PRO A 282 33.39 -29.25 24.75
C PRO A 282 33.53 -29.18 26.30
N SER A 283 32.78 -30.05 26.98
CA SER A 283 32.89 -30.24 28.43
C SER A 283 34.33 -30.52 28.81
N PRO A 284 34.85 -29.92 29.91
CA PRO A 284 36.20 -30.20 30.39
C PRO A 284 36.34 -31.64 30.93
N PRO A 285 37.50 -32.28 30.78
CA PRO A 285 37.70 -33.65 31.23
C PRO A 285 37.68 -33.74 32.76
N ILE A 286 37.03 -34.79 33.28
CA ILE A 286 36.95 -35.12 34.70
C ILE A 286 38.34 -35.55 35.18
N PRO A 287 38.90 -34.99 36.30
CA PRO A 287 40.19 -35.43 36.81
C PRO A 287 40.06 -36.84 37.47
N ALA A 288 40.97 -37.72 37.10
CA ALA A 288 41.12 -39.05 37.69
C ALA A 288 41.51 -38.96 39.16
N VAL A 289 40.73 -39.64 40.03
CA VAL A 289 41.05 -39.83 41.44
C VAL A 289 42.11 -40.92 41.52
N ALA A 290 43.33 -40.55 42.02
CA ALA A 290 44.38 -41.49 42.33
C ALA A 290 44.10 -42.10 43.73
N ARG A 291 44.24 -43.45 43.81
CA ARG A 291 44.32 -44.18 45.07
C ARG A 291 45.70 -44.06 45.69
#